data_d44baf9d5f9e10e4ec578dbab7f321f2
#
_entry.id   d44baf9d5f9e10e4ec578dbab7f321f2
#
_cell.length_a   1.000
_cell.length_b   1.000
_cell.length_c   1.000
_cell.angle_alpha   90.00
_cell.angle_beta   90.00
_cell.angle_gamma   90.00
#
_symmetry.space_group_name_H-M   'P 1'
#
loop_
_entity.id
_entity.type
_entity.pdbx_description
1 polymer ?
#
loop_
_entity_poly.entity_id
_entity_poly.type
_entity_poly.pdbx_seq_one_letter_code
_entity_poly.pdbx_strand_id
1 'polypeptide(L)' 'MNINKALDPDFHDKPLKEVMAGPARAIWGVLPSDGEALEKAFDIKTVRDMGTNKYFLWAQAIATLAEAEE' A
#
# COMPACT_ATOMS: atom_id res chain seq x y z
N MET A 1 11.34 8.87 -11.04
CA MET A 1 10.64 8.84 -9.74
C MET A 1 11.52 8.15 -8.71
N ASN A 2 11.64 8.71 -7.52
CA ASN A 2 12.36 8.07 -6.43
C ASN A 2 11.36 7.33 -5.54
N ILE A 3 11.35 6.02 -5.62
CA ILE A 3 10.42 5.17 -4.86
C ILE A 3 10.60 5.33 -3.35
N ASN A 4 11.80 5.72 -2.89
CA ASN A 4 12.03 5.93 -1.45
C ASN A 4 11.10 7.00 -0.85
N LYS A 5 10.59 7.91 -1.66
CA LYS A 5 9.61 8.91 -1.18
C LYS A 5 8.30 8.29 -0.72
N ALA A 6 7.98 7.11 -1.22
CA ALA A 6 6.77 6.38 -0.86
C ALA A 6 6.99 5.38 0.27
N LEU A 7 8.21 5.30 0.79
CA LEU A 7 8.59 4.28 1.77
C LEU A 7 9.00 4.88 3.11
N ASP A 8 8.70 4.17 4.17
CA ASP A 8 9.26 4.45 5.49
C ASP A 8 10.79 4.34 5.41
N PRO A 9 11.57 5.21 6.11
CA PRO A 9 13.03 5.18 6.04
C PRO A 9 13.66 3.81 6.32
N ASP A 10 13.03 2.97 7.14
CA ASP A 10 13.54 1.63 7.43
C ASP A 10 13.56 0.73 6.19
N PHE A 11 12.84 1.12 5.15
CA PHE A 11 12.70 0.34 3.92
C PHE A 11 13.35 1.01 2.71
N HIS A 12 14.07 2.13 2.92
CA HIS A 12 14.80 2.79 1.84
C HIS A 12 15.89 1.88 1.29
N ASP A 13 16.09 1.95 -0.03
CA ASP A 13 17.15 1.23 -0.76
C ASP A 13 17.06 -0.29 -0.68
N LYS A 14 15.93 -0.83 -0.21
CA LYS A 14 15.70 -2.26 -0.25
C LYS A 14 15.15 -2.70 -1.61
N PRO A 15 15.45 -3.94 -2.04
CA PRO A 15 14.80 -4.48 -3.24
C PRO A 15 13.27 -4.46 -3.09
N LEU A 16 12.57 -4.17 -4.16
CA LEU A 16 11.11 -4.08 -4.12
C LEU A 16 10.45 -5.39 -3.67
N LYS A 17 11.07 -6.52 -3.93
CA LYS A 17 10.56 -7.82 -3.45
C LYS A 17 10.55 -7.90 -1.93
N GLU A 18 11.58 -7.34 -1.28
CA GLU A 18 11.61 -7.29 0.19
C GLU A 18 10.57 -6.33 0.74
N VAL A 19 10.43 -5.17 0.12
CA VAL A 19 9.40 -4.19 0.51
C VAL A 19 8.02 -4.80 0.36
N MET A 20 7.77 -5.49 -0.73
CA MET A 20 6.49 -6.15 -1.00
C MET A 20 6.13 -7.18 0.07
N ALA A 21 7.12 -7.90 0.57
CA ALA A 21 6.93 -8.89 1.63
C ALA A 21 6.87 -8.27 3.03
N GLY A 22 7.21 -6.99 3.15
CA GLY A 22 7.22 -6.27 4.42
C GLY A 22 5.82 -5.84 4.88
N PRO A 23 5.75 -5.30 6.10
CA PRO A 23 4.46 -4.88 6.66
C PRO A 23 3.87 -3.69 5.91
N ALA A 24 2.55 -3.51 6.02
CA ALA A 24 1.86 -2.38 5.37
C ALA A 24 2.47 -1.04 5.78
N ARG A 25 2.99 -0.92 7.02
CA ARG A 25 3.64 0.30 7.50
C ARG A 25 4.93 0.66 6.75
N ALA A 26 5.41 -0.21 5.87
CA ALA A 26 6.53 0.12 5.00
C ALA A 26 6.19 1.27 4.05
N ILE A 27 4.92 1.49 3.79
CA ILE A 27 4.46 2.62 3.00
C ILE A 27 4.49 3.87 3.88
N TRP A 28 5.13 4.93 3.38
CA TRP A 28 5.22 6.20 4.09
C TRP A 28 3.82 6.75 4.38
N GLY A 29 3.58 7.07 5.64
CA GLY A 29 2.29 7.60 6.07
C GLY A 29 1.34 6.56 6.67
N VAL A 30 1.65 5.26 6.51
CA VAL A 30 0.89 4.18 7.17
C VAL A 30 1.53 3.92 8.53
N LEU A 31 0.85 4.31 9.60
CA LEU A 31 1.34 4.11 10.96
C LEU A 31 1.12 2.66 11.42
N PRO A 32 1.85 2.19 12.46
CA PRO A 32 1.60 0.85 13.00
C PRO A 32 0.13 0.60 13.38
N SER A 33 -0.55 1.61 13.93
CA SER A 33 -1.98 1.51 14.26
C SER A 33 -2.85 1.35 13.02
N ASP A 34 -2.48 2.01 11.92
CA ASP A 34 -3.18 1.87 10.64
C ASP A 34 -2.99 0.47 10.08
N GLY A 35 -1.79 -0.08 10.23
CA GLY A 35 -1.49 -1.45 9.82
C GLY A 35 -2.33 -2.47 10.57
N GLU A 36 -2.51 -2.27 11.89
CA GLU A 36 -3.37 -3.12 12.71
C GLU A 36 -4.82 -3.05 12.25
N ALA A 37 -5.30 -1.85 11.94
CA ALA A 37 -6.67 -1.65 11.45
C ALA A 37 -6.89 -2.35 10.11
N LEU A 38 -5.94 -2.26 9.19
CA LEU A 38 -6.00 -2.94 7.90
C LEU A 38 -6.03 -4.45 8.06
N GLU A 39 -5.24 -4.99 8.99
CA GLU A 39 -5.23 -6.42 9.27
C GLU A 39 -6.58 -6.88 9.82
N LYS A 40 -7.14 -6.15 10.75
CA LYS A 40 -8.43 -6.49 11.34
C LYS A 40 -9.59 -6.38 10.35
N ALA A 41 -9.59 -5.33 9.54
CA ALA A 41 -10.71 -5.05 8.64
C ALA A 41 -10.67 -5.89 7.36
N PHE A 42 -9.48 -6.11 6.78
CA PHE A 42 -9.31 -6.69 5.45
C PHE A 42 -8.30 -7.82 5.38
N ASP A 43 -7.75 -8.25 6.52
CA ASP A 43 -6.67 -9.25 6.56
C ASP A 43 -5.44 -8.83 5.74
N ILE A 44 -5.18 -7.53 5.71
CA ILE A 44 -4.03 -6.95 5.00
C ILE A 44 -2.86 -6.86 5.98
N LYS A 45 -1.84 -7.67 5.77
CA LYS A 45 -0.64 -7.71 6.64
C LYS A 45 0.58 -7.12 5.97
N THR A 46 0.72 -7.29 4.66
CA THR A 46 1.90 -6.90 3.90
C THR A 46 1.57 -5.86 2.86
N VAL A 47 2.62 -5.23 2.32
CA VAL A 47 2.47 -4.31 1.17
C VAL A 47 1.84 -5.06 0.00
N ARG A 48 2.23 -6.32 -0.22
CA ARG A 48 1.65 -7.14 -1.28
C ARG A 48 0.14 -7.32 -1.09
N ASP A 49 -0.28 -7.64 0.14
CA ASP A 49 -1.72 -7.82 0.45
C ASP A 49 -2.50 -6.55 0.12
N MET A 50 -1.93 -5.38 0.47
CA MET A 50 -2.57 -4.10 0.19
C MET A 50 -2.62 -3.83 -1.31
N GLY A 51 -1.51 -4.05 -2.01
CA GLY A 51 -1.42 -3.77 -3.45
C GLY A 51 -2.21 -4.73 -4.32
N THR A 52 -2.58 -5.90 -3.82
CA THR A 52 -3.37 -6.89 -4.55
C THR A 52 -4.78 -7.05 -4.01
N ASN A 53 -5.16 -6.25 -3.01
CA ASN A 53 -6.50 -6.28 -2.45
C ASN A 53 -7.51 -5.82 -3.50
N LYS A 54 -8.51 -6.67 -3.78
CA LYS A 54 -9.48 -6.40 -4.85
C LYS A 54 -10.30 -5.13 -4.63
N TYR A 55 -10.61 -4.81 -3.38
CA TYR A 55 -11.41 -3.62 -3.09
C TYR A 55 -10.64 -2.34 -3.39
N PHE A 56 -9.35 -2.33 -3.06
CA PHE A 56 -8.49 -1.18 -3.36
C PHE A 56 -8.27 -1.03 -4.86
N LEU A 57 -8.07 -2.14 -5.58
CA LEU A 57 -7.92 -2.12 -7.04
C LEU A 57 -9.19 -1.64 -7.72
N TRP A 58 -10.35 -2.09 -7.27
CA TRP A 58 -11.63 -1.63 -7.81
C TRP A 58 -11.87 -0.15 -7.54
N ALA A 59 -11.59 0.30 -6.32
CA ALA A 59 -11.73 1.71 -5.96
C ALA A 59 -10.81 2.58 -6.81
N GLN A 60 -9.56 2.15 -7.02
CA GLN A 60 -8.62 2.88 -7.87
C GLN A 60 -9.13 2.97 -9.31
N ALA A 61 -9.62 1.85 -9.85
CA ALA A 61 -10.17 1.82 -11.21
C ALA A 61 -11.36 2.77 -11.35
N ILE A 62 -12.27 2.76 -10.39
CA ILE A 62 -13.44 3.65 -10.40
C ILE A 62 -13.00 5.12 -10.35
N ALA A 63 -12.07 5.45 -9.48
CA ALA A 63 -11.58 6.82 -9.36
C ALA A 63 -10.92 7.29 -10.65
N THR A 64 -10.14 6.43 -11.28
CA THR A 64 -9.46 6.75 -12.54
C THR A 64 -10.47 6.96 -13.67
N LEU A 65 -11.45 6.08 -13.78
CA LEU A 65 -12.49 6.18 -14.82
C LEU A 65 -13.39 7.39 -14.60
N ALA A 66 -13.70 7.70 -13.36
CA ALA A 66 -14.57 8.84 -13.03
C ALA A 66 -13.97 10.17 -13.44
N GLU A 67 -12.64 10.30 -13.40
CA GLU A 67 -11.95 11.51 -13.85
C GLU A 67 -12.11 11.75 -15.35
N ALA A 68 -12.27 10.69 -16.13
CA ALA A 68 -12.49 10.78 -17.58
C ALA A 68 -13.96 10.95 -17.94
N GLU A 69 -14.86 10.80 -16.99
CA GLU A 69 -16.31 10.94 -17.21
C GLU A 69 -16.70 12.42 -17.27
N GLU A 70 -17.53 12.76 -18.21
CA GLU A 70 -18.03 14.14 -18.40
C GLU A 70 -19.43 14.36 -17.81
#